data_9281f12624df7ddac61134788ae71807
#
_entry.id   9281f12624df7ddac61134788ae71807
#
_cell.length_a   1.000
_cell.length_b   1.000
_cell.length_c   1.000
_cell.angle_alpha   90.00
_cell.angle_beta   90.00
_cell.angle_gamma   90.00
#
_symmetry.space_group_name_H-M   'P 1'
#
loop_
_entity.id
_entity.type
_entity.pdbx_description
1 polymer ?
#
loop_
_entity_poly.entity_id
_entity_poly.type
_entity_poly.pdbx_seq_one_letter_code
_entity_poly.pdbx_strand_id
1 'polypeptide(L)'
;MSTDLFGNPDPRDQPTPATTGGSLDAVNPDAPLAVRLRPRTVDEIVGQQHLLTPGSPLRRLAEGTAAMSVFLWGPPGVGKTTIASVVSHSTNRRFVEISAVTAGVKDVRRELDVARRELVNGRPTVLFVDEVHRFSKAQQDVLLPAVENRIVTLIAATTENPSFSVISPLLSRSLLLTLKPLSTEDISRLIDRALNDERGLRTPDGGGYTLAEDARTDLLQLSGGDARRVLTYLEAVSYTHLTLPTS
;
A
#
# COMPACT_ATOMS: atom_id res chain seq x y z
N MET A 1 -9.86 -16.84 30.47
CA MET A 1 -9.34 -17.94 29.64
C MET A 1 -10.36 -19.06 29.76
N SER A 2 -11.11 -19.28 28.69
CA SER A 2 -12.08 -20.36 28.62
C SER A 2 -11.37 -21.58 28.03
N THR A 3 -11.33 -22.68 28.76
CA THR A 3 -10.79 -23.97 28.30
C THR A 3 -11.95 -24.92 28.01
N ASP A 4 -11.81 -25.76 27.00
CA ASP A 4 -12.77 -26.83 26.74
C ASP A 4 -12.75 -27.91 27.85
N LEU A 5 -13.67 -28.87 27.77
CA LEU A 5 -13.83 -29.94 28.76
C LEU A 5 -12.60 -30.88 28.86
N PHE A 6 -11.61 -30.70 27.96
CA PHE A 6 -10.37 -31.51 27.85
C PHE A 6 -9.12 -30.68 28.15
N GLY A 7 -9.27 -29.41 28.60
CA GLY A 7 -8.15 -28.58 28.99
C GLY A 7 -7.42 -27.88 27.83
N ASN A 8 -7.94 -27.95 26.61
CA ASN A 8 -7.38 -27.22 25.49
C ASN A 8 -7.89 -25.77 25.44
N PRO A 9 -7.07 -24.79 25.07
CA PRO A 9 -7.52 -23.42 24.90
C PRO A 9 -8.56 -23.37 23.76
N ASP A 10 -9.66 -22.63 23.99
CA ASP A 10 -10.71 -22.42 22.98
C ASP A 10 -10.09 -21.88 21.68
N PRO A 11 -10.33 -22.49 20.51
CA PRO A 11 -9.83 -21.98 19.23
C PRO A 11 -10.20 -20.51 18.94
N ARG A 12 -11.23 -19.98 19.61
CA ARG A 12 -11.67 -18.58 19.51
C ARG A 12 -10.81 -17.61 20.33
N ASP A 13 -10.02 -18.14 21.28
CA ASP A 13 -9.08 -17.37 22.10
C ASP A 13 -7.66 -17.32 21.49
N GLN A 14 -7.41 -18.02 20.38
CA GLN A 14 -6.18 -17.83 19.64
C GLN A 14 -6.22 -16.44 19.01
N PRO A 15 -5.25 -15.57 19.30
CA PRO A 15 -5.12 -14.31 18.56
C PRO A 15 -4.96 -14.70 17.09
N THR A 16 -5.93 -14.34 16.27
CA THR A 16 -5.73 -14.31 14.81
C THR A 16 -4.42 -13.56 14.60
N PRO A 17 -3.44 -14.13 13.87
CA PRO A 17 -2.21 -13.40 13.62
C PRO A 17 -2.64 -12.08 12.99
N ALA A 18 -2.48 -10.99 13.76
CA ALA A 18 -2.43 -9.68 13.14
C ALA A 18 -1.45 -9.85 11.99
N THR A 19 -1.83 -9.43 10.80
CA THR A 19 -0.91 -9.30 9.69
C THR A 19 0.09 -8.25 10.15
N THR A 20 1.00 -8.70 10.99
CA THR A 20 2.19 -7.96 11.37
C THR A 20 2.85 -7.72 10.03
N GLY A 21 2.95 -6.47 9.62
CA GLY A 21 3.66 -6.12 8.41
C GLY A 21 4.98 -6.87 8.44
N GLY A 22 5.03 -7.98 7.71
CA GLY A 22 6.24 -8.77 7.57
C GLY A 22 7.30 -7.79 7.12
N SER A 23 8.49 -7.94 7.64
CA SER A 23 9.64 -7.18 7.21
C SER A 23 9.62 -7.17 5.67
N LEU A 24 9.27 -6.02 5.08
CA LEU A 24 9.17 -5.84 3.63
C LEU A 24 10.55 -5.99 2.96
N ASP A 25 11.57 -6.29 3.76
CA ASP A 25 12.97 -6.40 3.34
C ASP A 25 13.32 -7.79 2.77
N ALA A 26 12.59 -8.84 3.16
CA ALA A 26 12.75 -10.16 2.55
C ALA A 26 11.79 -10.29 1.37
N VAL A 27 12.25 -9.95 0.18
CA VAL A 27 11.48 -10.19 -1.06
C VAL A 27 11.36 -11.70 -1.25
N ASN A 28 10.18 -12.26 -0.93
CA ASN A 28 9.86 -13.62 -1.30
C ASN A 28 9.88 -13.70 -2.85
N PRO A 29 10.77 -14.50 -3.46
CA PRO A 29 10.84 -14.64 -4.91
C PRO A 29 9.52 -15.09 -5.54
N ASP A 30 8.71 -15.83 -4.78
CA ASP A 30 7.40 -16.33 -5.19
C ASP A 30 6.26 -15.33 -4.98
N ALA A 31 6.56 -14.14 -4.44
CA ALA A 31 5.53 -13.11 -4.28
C ALA A 31 5.11 -12.56 -5.65
N PRO A 32 3.84 -12.16 -5.82
CA PRO A 32 3.37 -11.54 -7.06
C PRO A 32 4.27 -10.38 -7.51
N LEU A 33 4.47 -10.23 -8.82
CA LEU A 33 5.34 -9.22 -9.41
C LEU A 33 5.05 -7.80 -8.89
N ALA A 34 3.76 -7.47 -8.74
CA ALA A 34 3.33 -6.18 -8.18
C ALA A 34 3.75 -5.95 -6.72
N VAL A 35 4.01 -7.01 -5.97
CA VAL A 35 4.55 -6.94 -4.59
C VAL A 35 6.06 -6.81 -4.62
N ARG A 36 6.73 -7.61 -5.44
CA ARG A 36 8.20 -7.59 -5.59
C ARG A 36 8.72 -6.25 -6.07
N LEU A 37 8.03 -5.64 -7.04
CA LEU A 37 8.40 -4.35 -7.64
C LEU A 37 7.87 -3.13 -6.88
N ARG A 38 7.29 -3.32 -5.69
CA ARG A 38 6.80 -2.19 -4.89
C ARG A 38 7.96 -1.22 -4.60
N PRO A 39 7.80 0.08 -4.90
CA PRO A 39 8.78 1.11 -4.60
C PRO A 39 9.19 1.10 -3.12
N ARG A 40 10.48 1.30 -2.87
CA ARG A 40 11.08 1.40 -1.54
C ARG A 40 11.42 2.85 -1.18
N THR A 41 11.64 3.67 -2.18
CA THR A 41 11.97 5.09 -2.04
C THR A 41 10.99 5.96 -2.81
N VAL A 42 10.96 7.24 -2.50
CA VAL A 42 10.11 8.23 -3.19
C VAL A 42 10.46 8.32 -4.67
N ASP A 43 11.73 8.22 -5.01
CA ASP A 43 12.20 8.36 -6.38
C ASP A 43 11.89 7.13 -7.24
N GLU A 44 11.57 6.01 -6.62
CA GLU A 44 11.07 4.81 -7.29
C GLU A 44 9.57 4.87 -7.64
N ILE A 45 8.82 5.83 -7.09
CA ILE A 45 7.40 5.96 -7.38
C ILE A 45 7.23 6.45 -8.82
N VAL A 46 6.54 5.65 -9.61
CA VAL A 46 6.18 6.00 -10.99
C VAL A 46 4.87 6.78 -10.99
N GLY A 47 4.84 7.85 -11.78
CA GLY A 47 3.70 8.74 -11.86
C GLY A 47 3.59 9.70 -10.65
N GLN A 48 2.49 10.42 -10.56
CA GLN A 48 2.13 11.34 -9.47
C GLN A 48 3.13 12.51 -9.26
N GLN A 49 3.86 12.90 -10.30
CA GLN A 49 4.88 13.95 -10.22
C GLN A 49 4.35 15.26 -9.63
N HIS A 50 3.07 15.59 -9.88
CA HIS A 50 2.42 16.77 -9.31
C HIS A 50 2.33 16.75 -7.77
N LEU A 51 2.44 15.57 -7.14
CA LEU A 51 2.43 15.40 -5.68
C LEU A 51 3.84 15.17 -5.10
N LEU A 52 4.82 14.81 -5.95
CA LEU A 52 6.16 14.40 -5.55
C LEU A 52 7.26 15.40 -5.90
N THR A 53 6.89 16.60 -6.34
CA THR A 53 7.85 17.69 -6.58
C THR A 53 8.62 18.03 -5.30
N PRO A 54 9.89 18.47 -5.41
CA PRO A 54 10.66 18.93 -4.25
C PRO A 54 9.88 19.96 -3.42
N GLY A 55 9.85 19.76 -2.10
CA GLY A 55 9.12 20.63 -1.17
C GLY A 55 7.60 20.41 -1.11
N SER A 56 7.02 19.55 -1.94
CA SER A 56 5.59 19.23 -1.86
C SER A 56 5.25 18.53 -0.53
N PRO A 57 4.00 18.67 -0.05
CA PRO A 57 3.59 18.05 1.22
C PRO A 57 3.83 16.56 1.28
N LEU A 58 3.52 15.82 0.20
CA LEU A 58 3.73 14.37 0.15
C LEU A 58 5.23 14.02 0.18
N ARG A 59 6.06 14.75 -0.55
CA ARG A 59 7.51 14.55 -0.54
C ARG A 59 8.10 14.80 0.84
N ARG A 60 7.71 15.90 1.49
CA ARG A 60 8.14 16.22 2.86
C ARG A 60 7.67 15.19 3.88
N LEU A 61 6.46 14.63 3.71
CA LEU A 61 5.96 13.54 4.56
C LEU A 61 6.84 12.28 4.38
N ALA A 62 7.16 11.93 3.15
CA ALA A 62 8.00 10.78 2.83
C ALA A 62 9.47 10.95 3.26
N GLU A 63 9.99 12.17 3.25
CA GLU A 63 11.32 12.51 3.76
C GLU A 63 11.36 12.64 5.30
N GLY A 64 10.22 12.51 5.98
CA GLY A 64 10.13 12.62 7.44
C GLY A 64 10.21 14.04 7.99
N THR A 65 10.28 15.06 7.11
CA THR A 65 10.38 16.48 7.47
C THR A 65 9.04 17.12 7.81
N ALA A 66 7.94 16.40 7.61
CA ALA A 66 6.59 16.81 7.99
C ALA A 66 5.85 15.68 8.70
N ALA A 67 5.04 16.05 9.70
CA ALA A 67 4.15 15.14 10.42
C ALA A 67 2.71 15.59 10.19
N MET A 68 2.09 15.09 9.13
CA MET A 68 0.71 15.41 8.77
C MET A 68 -0.05 14.16 8.34
N SER A 69 -1.33 14.09 8.66
CA SER A 69 -2.21 13.05 8.13
C SER A 69 -2.68 13.41 6.73
N VAL A 70 -2.87 12.40 5.88
CA VAL A 70 -3.24 12.58 4.48
C VAL A 70 -4.34 11.63 4.06
N PHE A 71 -5.24 12.11 3.19
CA PHE A 71 -6.18 11.29 2.44
C PHE A 71 -5.71 11.17 1.00
N LEU A 72 -5.52 9.96 0.53
CA LEU A 72 -5.13 9.62 -0.84
C LEU A 72 -6.39 9.22 -1.60
N TRP A 73 -6.89 10.10 -2.43
CA TRP A 73 -8.07 9.86 -3.26
C TRP A 73 -7.69 9.62 -4.71
N GLY A 74 -8.21 8.57 -5.31
CA GLY A 74 -7.98 8.24 -6.72
C GLY A 74 -8.42 6.83 -7.08
N PRO A 75 -8.44 6.49 -8.37
CA PRO A 75 -8.86 5.18 -8.85
C PRO A 75 -7.98 4.05 -8.29
N PRO A 76 -8.37 2.78 -8.44
CA PRO A 76 -7.52 1.65 -8.07
C PRO A 76 -6.23 1.63 -8.90
N GLY A 77 -5.18 0.99 -8.39
CA GLY A 77 -3.92 0.76 -9.10
C GLY A 77 -3.00 1.97 -9.30
N VAL A 78 -3.33 3.16 -8.77
CA VAL A 78 -2.52 4.39 -8.92
C VAL A 78 -1.42 4.58 -7.88
N GLY A 79 -1.23 3.59 -6.97
CA GLY A 79 -0.12 3.59 -6.01
C GLY A 79 -0.45 4.08 -4.60
N LYS A 80 -1.73 4.16 -4.17
CA LYS A 80 -2.10 4.61 -2.82
C LYS A 80 -1.38 3.85 -1.70
N THR A 81 -1.46 2.51 -1.71
CA THR A 81 -0.78 1.65 -0.73
C THR A 81 0.74 1.75 -0.85
N THR A 82 1.26 1.87 -2.07
CA THR A 82 2.68 2.07 -2.35
C THR A 82 3.22 3.34 -1.71
N ILE A 83 2.52 4.45 -1.87
CA ILE A 83 2.90 5.74 -1.25
C ILE A 83 2.95 5.61 0.28
N ALA A 84 1.95 4.99 0.89
CA ALA A 84 1.92 4.78 2.34
C ALA A 84 3.10 3.92 2.83
N SER A 85 3.43 2.86 2.09
CA SER A 85 4.58 1.99 2.37
C SER A 85 5.90 2.76 2.27
N VAL A 86 6.11 3.54 1.21
CA VAL A 86 7.31 4.36 1.03
C VAL A 86 7.48 5.38 2.15
N VAL A 87 6.41 6.08 2.56
CA VAL A 87 6.45 7.02 3.69
C VAL A 87 6.92 6.33 4.97
N SER A 88 6.45 5.12 5.22
CA SER A 88 6.85 4.36 6.40
C SER A 88 8.33 3.96 6.38
N HIS A 89 8.79 3.41 5.26
CA HIS A 89 10.17 2.95 5.08
C HIS A 89 11.18 4.09 5.19
N SER A 90 10.95 5.17 4.44
CA SER A 90 11.84 6.32 4.40
C SER A 90 12.01 7.01 5.76
N THR A 91 11.03 6.86 6.66
CA THR A 91 11.02 7.55 7.96
C THR A 91 11.30 6.63 9.14
N ASN A 92 11.61 5.36 8.90
CA ASN A 92 11.82 4.33 9.94
C ASN A 92 10.70 4.27 11.00
N ARG A 93 9.44 4.46 10.56
CA ARG A 93 8.25 4.42 11.40
C ARG A 93 7.63 3.02 11.36
N ARG A 94 6.97 2.64 12.46
CA ARG A 94 6.15 1.42 12.46
C ARG A 94 5.03 1.56 11.43
N PHE A 95 4.90 0.61 10.51
CA PHE A 95 3.81 0.56 9.52
C PHE A 95 2.71 -0.40 9.98
N VAL A 96 1.48 0.08 9.96
CA VAL A 96 0.29 -0.73 10.24
C VAL A 96 -0.71 -0.50 9.15
N GLU A 97 -1.12 -1.56 8.49
CA GLU A 97 -2.16 -1.54 7.47
C GLU A 97 -3.47 -2.09 8.06
N ILE A 98 -4.54 -1.34 7.91
CA ILE A 98 -5.90 -1.75 8.28
C ILE A 98 -6.78 -1.66 7.03
N SER A 99 -7.41 -2.78 6.67
CA SER A 99 -8.46 -2.77 5.65
C SER A 99 -9.78 -2.40 6.29
N ALA A 100 -10.41 -1.32 5.82
CA ALA A 100 -11.71 -0.90 6.31
C ALA A 100 -12.84 -1.87 5.95
N VAL A 101 -12.60 -2.81 5.05
CA VAL A 101 -13.57 -3.85 4.68
C VAL A 101 -13.70 -4.92 5.77
N THR A 102 -12.61 -5.26 6.45
CA THR A 102 -12.54 -6.37 7.41
C THR A 102 -12.41 -5.95 8.87
N ALA A 103 -11.84 -4.76 9.13
CA ALA A 103 -11.54 -4.33 10.48
C ALA A 103 -12.76 -3.77 11.22
N GLY A 104 -12.94 -4.17 12.46
CA GLY A 104 -13.93 -3.62 13.38
C GLY A 104 -13.37 -2.47 14.26
N VAL A 105 -14.25 -1.80 15.01
CA VAL A 105 -13.87 -0.76 15.99
C VAL A 105 -12.84 -1.27 16.99
N LYS A 106 -12.95 -2.54 17.43
CA LYS A 106 -12.02 -3.15 18.38
C LYS A 106 -10.61 -3.27 17.80
N ASP A 107 -10.49 -3.61 16.52
CA ASP A 107 -9.20 -3.75 15.84
C ASP A 107 -8.51 -2.40 15.71
N VAL A 108 -9.25 -1.36 15.31
CA VAL A 108 -8.72 0.01 15.25
C VAL A 108 -8.23 0.46 16.62
N ARG A 109 -9.02 0.28 17.69
CA ARG A 109 -8.62 0.65 19.06
C ARG A 109 -7.35 -0.08 19.51
N ARG A 110 -7.27 -1.39 19.25
CA ARG A 110 -6.10 -2.20 19.60
C ARG A 110 -4.83 -1.63 18.95
N GLU A 111 -4.87 -1.31 17.65
CA GLU A 111 -3.71 -0.76 16.96
C GLU A 111 -3.34 0.65 17.45
N LEU A 112 -4.32 1.48 17.80
CA LEU A 112 -4.07 2.79 18.40
C LEU A 112 -3.44 2.69 19.80
N ASP A 113 -3.84 1.71 20.60
CA ASP A 113 -3.23 1.47 21.91
C ASP A 113 -1.78 0.97 21.81
N VAL A 114 -1.50 0.15 20.79
CA VAL A 114 -0.11 -0.22 20.46
C VAL A 114 0.66 1.01 20.00
N ALA A 115 0.10 1.83 19.10
CA ALA A 115 0.77 3.03 18.60
C ALA A 115 1.12 4.03 19.73
N ARG A 116 0.25 4.17 20.75
CA ARG A 116 0.56 5.00 21.95
C ARG A 116 1.79 4.49 22.70
N ARG A 117 1.87 3.17 22.93
CA ARG A 117 3.03 2.56 23.61
C ARG A 117 4.31 2.70 22.79
N GLU A 118 4.23 2.47 21.49
CA GLU A 118 5.37 2.62 20.58
C GLU A 118 5.86 4.08 20.51
N LEU A 119 4.94 5.05 20.54
CA LEU A 119 5.29 6.47 20.57
C LEU A 119 6.07 6.85 21.82
N VAL A 120 5.69 6.33 23.00
CA VAL A 120 6.43 6.52 24.25
C VAL A 120 7.85 5.95 24.16
N ASN A 121 8.04 4.87 23.40
CA ASN A 121 9.34 4.26 23.14
C ASN A 121 10.11 4.96 22.00
N GLY A 122 9.65 6.11 21.53
CA GLY A 122 10.31 6.87 20.47
C GLY A 122 10.10 6.31 19.06
N ARG A 123 9.14 5.38 18.88
CA ARG A 123 8.84 4.76 17.59
C ARG A 123 7.45 5.19 17.08
N PRO A 124 7.37 6.27 16.29
CA PRO A 124 6.11 6.74 15.76
C PRO A 124 5.50 5.73 14.75
N THR A 125 4.17 5.76 14.63
CA THR A 125 3.42 4.81 13.78
C THR A 125 2.80 5.54 12.60
N VAL A 126 2.97 5.00 11.39
CA VAL A 126 2.15 5.28 10.21
C VAL A 126 1.00 4.28 10.21
N LEU A 127 -0.21 4.77 10.34
CA LEU A 127 -1.43 3.98 10.22
C LEU A 127 -2.01 4.18 8.82
N PHE A 128 -1.92 3.15 8.01
CA PHE A 128 -2.54 3.11 6.69
C PHE A 128 -3.93 2.47 6.78
N VAL A 129 -4.95 3.20 6.36
CA VAL A 129 -6.33 2.69 6.29
C VAL A 129 -6.73 2.62 4.82
N ASP A 130 -6.84 1.38 4.31
CA ASP A 130 -7.30 1.16 2.94
C ASP A 130 -8.82 1.14 2.87
N GLU A 131 -9.38 1.71 1.79
CA GLU A 131 -10.81 1.81 1.54
C GLU A 131 -11.58 2.50 2.70
N VAL A 132 -11.04 3.59 3.24
CA VAL A 132 -11.58 4.28 4.43
C VAL A 132 -13.04 4.68 4.31
N HIS A 133 -13.59 4.82 3.10
CA HIS A 133 -15.01 5.06 2.86
C HIS A 133 -15.91 3.91 3.34
N ARG A 134 -15.35 2.73 3.60
CA ARG A 134 -16.04 1.58 4.19
C ARG A 134 -16.17 1.67 5.71
N PHE A 135 -15.40 2.52 6.34
CA PHE A 135 -15.53 2.74 7.78
C PHE A 135 -16.83 3.45 8.11
N SER A 136 -17.56 2.93 9.10
CA SER A 136 -18.67 3.63 9.73
C SER A 136 -18.18 4.92 10.43
N LYS A 137 -19.09 5.84 10.68
CA LYS A 137 -18.78 7.06 11.45
C LYS A 137 -18.12 6.74 12.80
N ALA A 138 -18.62 5.72 13.51
CA ALA A 138 -18.06 5.30 14.80
C ALA A 138 -16.61 4.82 14.70
N GLN A 139 -16.22 4.17 13.59
CA GLN A 139 -14.82 3.77 13.35
C GLN A 139 -13.94 4.98 13.03
N GLN A 140 -14.46 5.92 12.26
CA GLN A 140 -13.77 7.17 11.95
C GLN A 140 -13.60 8.06 13.19
N ASP A 141 -14.62 8.14 14.07
CA ASP A 141 -14.55 8.88 15.34
C ASP A 141 -13.44 8.33 16.27
N VAL A 142 -13.18 7.04 16.24
CA VAL A 142 -12.08 6.43 17.01
C VAL A 142 -10.70 6.88 16.52
N LEU A 143 -10.56 7.20 15.23
CA LEU A 143 -9.29 7.70 14.67
C LEU A 143 -9.01 9.15 15.07
N LEU A 144 -10.06 9.95 15.29
CA LEU A 144 -9.94 11.40 15.48
C LEU A 144 -8.97 11.79 16.62
N PRO A 145 -9.09 11.26 17.85
CA PRO A 145 -8.17 11.61 18.94
C PRO A 145 -6.70 11.22 18.64
N ALA A 146 -6.51 10.13 17.89
CA ALA A 146 -5.17 9.67 17.54
C ALA A 146 -4.49 10.58 16.50
N VAL A 147 -5.26 11.15 15.58
CA VAL A 147 -4.81 12.15 14.61
C VAL A 147 -4.55 13.49 15.29
N GLU A 148 -5.47 13.97 16.14
CA GLU A 148 -5.36 15.22 16.88
C GLU A 148 -4.14 15.27 17.78
N ASN A 149 -3.91 14.20 18.54
CA ASN A 149 -2.78 14.09 19.46
C ASN A 149 -1.49 13.56 18.81
N ARG A 150 -1.47 13.43 17.47
CA ARG A 150 -0.32 12.93 16.69
C ARG A 150 0.23 11.58 17.19
N ILE A 151 -0.65 10.71 17.73
CA ILE A 151 -0.31 9.36 18.15
C ILE A 151 0.06 8.52 16.94
N VAL A 152 -0.62 8.77 15.82
CA VAL A 152 -0.34 8.16 14.52
C VAL A 152 -0.24 9.23 13.43
N THR A 153 0.54 8.95 12.40
CA THR A 153 0.42 9.61 11.11
C THR A 153 -0.58 8.81 10.29
N LEU A 154 -1.79 9.34 10.11
CA LEU A 154 -2.82 8.67 9.32
C LEU A 154 -2.58 8.88 7.84
N ILE A 155 -2.53 7.79 7.08
CA ILE A 155 -2.61 7.79 5.62
C ILE A 155 -3.84 6.98 5.25
N ALA A 156 -4.90 7.65 4.83
CA ALA A 156 -6.16 7.00 4.47
C ALA A 156 -6.33 6.98 2.96
N ALA A 157 -6.63 5.81 2.39
CA ALA A 157 -6.87 5.64 0.97
C ALA A 157 -8.36 5.45 0.68
N THR A 158 -8.82 6.02 -0.42
CA THR A 158 -10.20 5.87 -0.90
C THR A 158 -10.29 6.00 -2.41
N THR A 159 -11.23 5.26 -2.99
CA THR A 159 -11.64 5.43 -4.40
C THR A 159 -12.85 6.35 -4.55
N GLU A 160 -13.59 6.59 -3.46
CA GLU A 160 -14.73 7.49 -3.44
C GLU A 160 -14.35 8.92 -3.02
N ASN A 161 -15.15 9.89 -3.38
CA ASN A 161 -14.90 11.27 -2.97
C ASN A 161 -15.01 11.41 -1.43
N PRO A 162 -13.91 11.75 -0.75
CA PRO A 162 -13.88 11.77 0.71
C PRO A 162 -14.85 12.78 1.33
N SER A 163 -15.25 13.81 0.62
CA SER A 163 -16.23 14.81 1.12
C SER A 163 -17.60 14.21 1.45
N PHE A 164 -17.93 13.03 0.88
CA PHE A 164 -19.19 12.36 1.16
C PHE A 164 -19.06 11.19 2.14
N SER A 165 -17.90 10.60 2.24
CA SER A 165 -17.68 9.33 2.95
C SER A 165 -16.84 9.48 4.24
N VAL A 166 -16.16 10.62 4.40
CA VAL A 166 -15.31 10.88 5.57
C VAL A 166 -15.89 11.99 6.43
N ILE A 167 -15.82 11.84 7.75
CA ILE A 167 -16.30 12.86 8.69
C ILE A 167 -15.48 14.14 8.58
N SER A 168 -16.15 15.28 8.59
CA SER A 168 -15.53 16.61 8.45
C SER A 168 -14.38 16.87 9.45
N PRO A 169 -14.45 16.44 10.73
CA PRO A 169 -13.35 16.62 11.67
C PRO A 169 -12.04 15.94 11.26
N LEU A 170 -12.08 14.77 10.61
CA LEU A 170 -10.88 14.11 10.09
C LEU A 170 -10.33 14.81 8.86
N LEU A 171 -11.22 15.21 7.93
CA LEU A 171 -10.81 15.94 6.72
C LEU A 171 -10.14 17.28 7.06
N SER A 172 -10.69 18.04 8.02
CA SER A 172 -10.15 19.35 8.40
C SER A 172 -8.76 19.28 9.06
N ARG A 173 -8.34 18.09 9.53
CA ARG A 173 -7.03 17.83 10.16
C ARG A 173 -6.06 17.08 9.26
N SER A 174 -6.43 16.87 8.03
CA SER A 174 -5.68 16.07 7.08
C SER A 174 -5.56 16.81 5.74
N LEU A 175 -4.55 16.48 4.98
CA LEU A 175 -4.40 16.98 3.63
C LEU A 175 -5.04 16.01 2.64
N LEU A 176 -5.89 16.51 1.75
CA LEU A 176 -6.45 15.73 0.66
C LEU A 176 -5.53 15.80 -0.56
N LEU A 177 -5.06 14.65 -1.00
CA LEU A 177 -4.21 14.49 -2.18
C LEU A 177 -4.94 13.64 -3.23
N THR A 178 -5.12 14.21 -4.41
CA THR A 178 -5.77 13.52 -5.53
C THR A 178 -4.72 12.86 -6.42
N LEU A 179 -4.79 11.53 -6.50
CA LEU A 179 -3.96 10.74 -7.40
C LEU A 179 -4.66 10.58 -8.76
N LYS A 180 -3.86 10.60 -9.81
CA LYS A 180 -4.33 10.44 -11.20
C LYS A 180 -4.01 9.04 -11.71
N PRO A 181 -4.77 8.53 -12.69
CA PRO A 181 -4.34 7.36 -13.45
C PRO A 181 -2.93 7.56 -13.98
N LEU A 182 -2.16 6.48 -14.08
CA LEU A 182 -0.83 6.54 -14.66
C LEU A 182 -0.91 6.83 -16.16
N SER A 183 0.01 7.62 -16.65
CA SER A 183 0.12 7.88 -18.10
C SER A 183 0.65 6.64 -18.84
N THR A 184 0.54 6.63 -20.15
CA THR A 184 1.11 5.57 -21.01
C THR A 184 2.63 5.45 -20.78
N GLU A 185 3.31 6.58 -20.63
CA GLU A 185 4.75 6.65 -20.38
C GLU A 185 5.08 6.08 -18.99
N ASP A 186 4.25 6.35 -17.97
CA ASP A 186 4.41 5.79 -16.64
C ASP A 186 4.23 4.27 -16.64
N ILE A 187 3.23 3.77 -17.34
CA ILE A 187 3.00 2.32 -17.49
C ILE A 187 4.16 1.68 -18.27
N SER A 188 4.67 2.33 -19.32
CA SER A 188 5.82 1.84 -20.09
C SER A 188 7.06 1.72 -19.18
N ARG A 189 7.33 2.70 -18.33
CA ARG A 189 8.43 2.64 -17.34
C ARG A 189 8.26 1.48 -16.35
N LEU A 190 7.01 1.17 -15.93
CA LEU A 190 6.75 0.03 -15.06
C LEU A 190 7.02 -1.30 -15.78
N ILE A 191 6.67 -1.42 -17.05
CA ILE A 191 6.99 -2.59 -17.88
C ILE A 191 8.50 -2.75 -17.98
N ASP A 192 9.22 -1.68 -18.34
CA ASP A 192 10.68 -1.71 -18.45
C ASP A 192 11.35 -2.10 -17.12
N ARG A 193 10.84 -1.57 -16.01
CA ARG A 193 11.30 -1.97 -14.69
C ARG A 193 11.02 -3.44 -14.40
N ALA A 194 9.86 -3.95 -14.77
CA ALA A 194 9.50 -5.35 -14.57
C ALA A 194 10.40 -6.32 -15.35
N LEU A 195 10.90 -5.90 -16.49
CA LEU A 195 11.79 -6.68 -17.34
C LEU A 195 13.27 -6.59 -16.92
N ASN A 196 13.71 -5.46 -16.35
CA ASN A 196 15.13 -5.16 -16.11
C ASN A 196 15.56 -5.16 -14.64
N ASP A 197 14.64 -4.87 -13.67
CA ASP A 197 14.96 -4.85 -12.23
C ASP A 197 15.27 -6.28 -11.73
N GLU A 198 16.21 -6.44 -10.81
CA GLU A 198 16.55 -7.74 -10.18
C GLU A 198 15.34 -8.39 -9.50
N ARG A 199 14.40 -7.58 -9.00
CA ARG A 199 13.12 -7.99 -8.40
C ARG A 199 12.05 -8.33 -9.44
N GLY A 200 12.34 -8.10 -10.72
CA GLY A 200 11.42 -8.25 -11.83
C GLY A 200 11.25 -9.70 -12.30
N LEU A 201 10.88 -9.84 -13.56
CA LEU A 201 10.74 -11.13 -14.20
C LEU A 201 12.12 -11.70 -14.58
N ARG A 202 12.33 -12.99 -14.28
CA ARG A 202 13.52 -13.72 -14.67
C ARG A 202 13.14 -15.07 -15.25
N THR A 203 13.86 -15.50 -16.27
CA THR A 203 13.77 -16.85 -16.81
C THR A 203 14.34 -17.85 -15.80
N PRO A 204 14.00 -19.14 -15.87
CA PRO A 204 14.52 -20.16 -14.93
C PRO A 204 16.04 -20.26 -14.89
N ASP A 205 16.72 -19.89 -15.96
CA ASP A 205 18.18 -19.82 -16.09
C ASP A 205 18.78 -18.48 -15.60
N GLY A 206 17.93 -17.57 -15.07
CA GLY A 206 18.33 -16.26 -14.54
C GLY A 206 18.44 -15.16 -15.60
N GLY A 207 18.06 -15.43 -16.85
CA GLY A 207 18.03 -14.45 -17.93
C GLY A 207 16.88 -13.43 -17.79
N GLY A 208 16.84 -12.48 -18.71
CA GLY A 208 15.75 -11.50 -18.84
C GLY A 208 14.75 -11.93 -19.91
N TYR A 209 13.52 -11.43 -19.77
CA TYR A 209 12.51 -11.54 -20.81
C TYR A 209 12.58 -10.35 -21.78
N THR A 210 12.29 -10.61 -23.05
CA THR A 210 12.03 -9.57 -24.04
C THR A 210 10.55 -9.53 -24.33
N LEU A 211 9.99 -8.33 -24.48
CA LEU A 211 8.60 -8.10 -24.79
C LEU A 211 8.50 -7.56 -26.22
N ALA A 212 7.71 -8.24 -27.07
CA ALA A 212 7.44 -7.79 -28.43
C ALA A 212 6.65 -6.46 -28.43
N GLU A 213 6.84 -5.62 -29.43
CA GLU A 213 6.28 -4.26 -29.47
C GLU A 213 4.76 -4.25 -29.55
N ASP A 214 4.18 -5.20 -30.27
CA ASP A 214 2.73 -5.41 -30.35
C ASP A 214 2.16 -5.79 -28.95
N ALA A 215 2.79 -6.75 -28.26
CA ALA A 215 2.40 -7.15 -26.91
C ALA A 215 2.56 -5.98 -25.90
N ARG A 216 3.58 -5.13 -26.07
CA ARG A 216 3.73 -3.92 -25.26
C ARG A 216 2.55 -2.97 -25.49
N THR A 217 2.18 -2.75 -26.73
CA THR A 217 1.05 -1.88 -27.08
C THR A 217 -0.26 -2.37 -26.49
N ASP A 218 -0.51 -3.67 -26.57
CA ASP A 218 -1.70 -4.29 -25.98
C ASP A 218 -1.73 -4.13 -24.46
N LEU A 219 -0.60 -4.37 -23.77
CA LEU A 219 -0.50 -4.18 -22.32
C LEU A 219 -0.76 -2.73 -21.90
N LEU A 220 -0.25 -1.76 -22.64
CA LEU A 220 -0.48 -0.34 -22.39
C LEU A 220 -1.97 0.01 -22.48
N GLN A 221 -2.67 -0.51 -23.50
CA GLN A 221 -4.10 -0.28 -23.68
C GLN A 221 -4.93 -0.99 -22.59
N LEU A 222 -4.65 -2.26 -22.32
CA LEU A 222 -5.39 -3.07 -21.36
C LEU A 222 -5.21 -2.61 -19.91
N SER A 223 -4.09 -1.97 -19.60
CA SER A 223 -3.81 -1.49 -18.23
C SER A 223 -4.77 -0.39 -17.77
N GLY A 224 -5.19 0.49 -18.68
CA GLY A 224 -6.07 1.62 -18.36
C GLY A 224 -5.50 2.57 -17.31
N GLY A 225 -4.15 2.67 -17.20
CA GLY A 225 -3.47 3.49 -16.20
C GLY A 225 -3.38 2.84 -14.79
N ASP A 226 -3.63 1.53 -14.68
CA ASP A 226 -3.55 0.74 -13.45
C ASP A 226 -2.25 -0.07 -13.40
N ALA A 227 -1.34 0.32 -12.49
CA ALA A 227 -0.05 -0.34 -12.28
C ALA A 227 -0.18 -1.81 -11.87
N ARG A 228 -1.14 -2.14 -11.01
CA ARG A 228 -1.32 -3.53 -10.54
C ARG A 228 -1.78 -4.41 -11.69
N ARG A 229 -2.71 -3.91 -12.51
CA ARG A 229 -3.24 -4.65 -13.65
C ARG A 229 -2.17 -4.96 -14.69
N VAL A 230 -1.34 -3.99 -15.08
CA VAL A 230 -0.27 -4.24 -16.06
C VAL A 230 0.76 -5.24 -15.55
N LEU A 231 1.16 -5.14 -14.27
CA LEU A 231 2.13 -6.09 -13.70
C LEU A 231 1.55 -7.50 -13.57
N THR A 232 0.27 -7.63 -13.23
CA THR A 232 -0.42 -8.93 -13.20
C THR A 232 -0.50 -9.56 -14.59
N TYR A 233 -0.84 -8.78 -15.63
CA TYR A 233 -0.88 -9.28 -16.99
C TYR A 233 0.50 -9.70 -17.49
N LEU A 234 1.51 -8.88 -17.24
CA LEU A 234 2.89 -9.17 -17.62
C LEU A 234 3.41 -10.46 -16.94
N GLU A 235 3.10 -10.66 -15.68
CA GLU A 235 3.42 -11.89 -14.95
C GLU A 235 2.69 -13.11 -15.54
N ALA A 236 1.39 -12.99 -15.83
CA ALA A 236 0.61 -14.08 -16.44
C ALA A 236 1.15 -14.50 -17.82
N VAL A 237 1.54 -13.54 -18.65
CA VAL A 237 2.14 -13.83 -19.97
C VAL A 237 3.47 -14.56 -19.83
N SER A 238 4.29 -14.20 -18.84
CA SER A 238 5.58 -14.88 -18.63
C SER A 238 5.44 -16.37 -18.27
N TYR A 239 4.37 -16.75 -17.56
CA TYR A 239 4.09 -18.16 -17.24
C TYR A 239 3.59 -18.97 -18.44
N THR A 240 2.82 -18.36 -19.37
CA THR A 240 2.27 -19.08 -20.53
C THR A 240 3.32 -19.47 -21.55
N HIS A 241 4.40 -18.70 -21.67
CA HIS A 241 5.52 -19.06 -22.57
C HIS A 241 6.42 -20.20 -22.05
N LEU A 242 6.35 -20.51 -20.76
CA LEU A 242 7.11 -21.62 -20.15
C LEU A 242 6.43 -23.00 -20.33
N THR A 243 5.16 -23.03 -20.77
CA THR A 243 4.38 -24.28 -20.86
C THR A 243 4.24 -24.81 -22.30
N LEU A 244 4.83 -24.17 -23.30
CA LEU A 244 4.84 -24.68 -24.65
C LEU A 244 6.07 -25.59 -24.82
N PRO A 245 5.89 -26.93 -25.05
CA PRO A 245 6.99 -27.78 -25.39
C PRO A 245 7.56 -27.30 -26.72
N THR A 246 8.85 -27.03 -26.75
CA THR A 246 9.62 -26.89 -28.00
C THR A 246 9.51 -28.23 -28.74
N SER A 247 8.69 -28.24 -29.79
CA SER A 247 8.64 -29.36 -30.77
C SER A 247 9.88 -29.33 -31.66
#